data_fdcd7550b2464b274faedc5a17930743
#
_entry.id   fdcd7550b2464b274faedc5a17930743
#
_cell.length_a   1.000
_cell.length_b   1.000
_cell.length_c   1.000
_cell.angle_alpha   90.00
_cell.angle_beta   90.00
_cell.angle_gamma   90.00
#
_symmetry.space_group_name_H-M   'P 1'
#
loop_
_entity.id
_entity.type
_entity.pdbx_description
1 polymer ?
#
loop_
_entity_poly.entity_id
_entity_poly.type
_entity_poly.pdbx_seq_one_letter_code
_entity_poly.pdbx_strand_id
1 'polypeptide(L)'
;MKGKKMIREMDIKDREDIDRMQFELQKYFSEIDQTHESLPYKNIEDAHRYMQKMLDDAKNMNGKIFVSEENGQVVGFIQGVIIEHKKGDDEIYDLSHTPSKDGWIGLLFVKPECRGSGAGRELLDKMKDYFKSEECTSIRLLVLSDNVHAVSVYEKSGFLRHDLEMVLKV
;
A
#
# COMPACT_ATOMS: atom_id res chain seq x y z
N MET A 1 -24.70 18.42 -5.30
CA MET A 1 -23.56 18.97 -4.51
C MET A 1 -22.48 17.89 -4.49
N LYS A 2 -21.26 18.17 -4.96
CA LYS A 2 -20.13 17.23 -4.77
C LYS A 2 -19.87 17.15 -3.27
N GLY A 3 -19.95 15.95 -2.72
CA GLY A 3 -19.68 15.72 -1.30
C GLY A 3 -18.28 16.18 -0.91
N LYS A 4 -18.10 16.54 0.35
CA LYS A 4 -16.79 16.93 0.89
C LYS A 4 -15.90 15.70 0.90
N LYS A 5 -14.85 15.69 0.06
CA LYS A 5 -13.80 14.68 0.01
C LYS A 5 -12.57 15.19 0.73
N MET A 6 -11.93 14.35 1.52
CA MET A 6 -10.74 14.72 2.30
C MET A 6 -9.80 13.53 2.44
N ILE A 7 -8.49 13.79 2.25
CA ILE A 7 -7.44 12.84 2.62
C ILE A 7 -6.87 13.29 3.97
N ARG A 8 -6.88 12.40 4.94
CA ARG A 8 -6.34 12.63 6.28
C ARG A 8 -5.59 11.41 6.82
N GLU A 9 -4.81 11.59 7.86
CA GLU A 9 -4.22 10.49 8.59
C GLU A 9 -5.34 9.65 9.23
N MET A 10 -5.11 8.34 9.31
CA MET A 10 -6.02 7.39 9.96
C MET A 10 -6.21 7.73 11.44
N ASP A 11 -7.44 7.64 11.92
CA ASP A 11 -7.81 7.67 13.33
C ASP A 11 -8.23 6.26 13.79
N ILE A 12 -8.19 5.99 15.08
CA ILE A 12 -8.59 4.69 15.66
C ILE A 12 -10.04 4.29 15.31
N LYS A 13 -10.92 5.28 15.17
CA LYS A 13 -12.31 5.06 14.76
C LYS A 13 -12.47 4.47 13.34
N ASP A 14 -11.45 4.64 12.49
CA ASP A 14 -11.46 4.14 11.11
C ASP A 14 -11.12 2.65 11.02
N ARG A 15 -10.70 2.04 12.14
CA ARG A 15 -10.16 0.70 12.19
C ARG A 15 -11.07 -0.35 11.58
N GLU A 16 -12.34 -0.37 11.95
CA GLU A 16 -13.29 -1.35 11.42
C GLU A 16 -13.49 -1.22 9.91
N ASP A 17 -13.54 0.00 9.39
CA ASP A 17 -13.68 0.23 7.95
C ASP A 17 -12.44 -0.25 7.20
N ILE A 18 -11.24 -0.02 7.73
CA ILE A 18 -9.99 -0.46 7.14
C ILE A 18 -9.87 -1.99 7.17
N ASP A 19 -10.22 -2.63 8.29
CA ASP A 19 -10.20 -4.10 8.41
C ASP A 19 -11.13 -4.75 7.36
N ARG A 20 -12.34 -4.20 7.14
CA ARG A 20 -13.26 -4.66 6.10
C ARG A 20 -12.68 -4.46 4.70
N MET A 21 -12.09 -3.30 4.43
CA MET A 21 -11.45 -3.03 3.14
C MET A 21 -10.25 -3.95 2.90
N GLN A 22 -9.47 -4.26 3.93
CA GLN A 22 -8.37 -5.22 3.84
C GLN A 22 -8.87 -6.63 3.56
N PHE A 23 -9.98 -7.02 4.15
CA PHE A 23 -10.61 -8.31 3.88
C PHE A 23 -11.03 -8.42 2.40
N GLU A 24 -11.66 -7.38 1.86
CA GLU A 24 -12.04 -7.31 0.44
C GLU A 24 -10.81 -7.30 -0.49
N LEU A 25 -9.74 -6.57 -0.12
CA LEU A 25 -8.51 -6.51 -0.90
C LEU A 25 -7.85 -7.89 -0.99
N GLN A 26 -7.76 -8.63 0.12
CA GLN A 26 -7.16 -9.96 0.12
C GLN A 26 -8.00 -10.96 -0.67
N LYS A 27 -9.33 -10.87 -0.59
CA LYS A 27 -10.22 -11.65 -1.44
C LYS A 27 -9.94 -11.37 -2.92
N TYR A 28 -9.86 -10.09 -3.31
CA TYR A 28 -9.55 -9.69 -4.67
C TYR A 28 -8.19 -10.25 -5.14
N PHE A 29 -7.15 -10.18 -4.31
CA PHE A 29 -5.84 -10.76 -4.66
C PHE A 29 -5.93 -12.25 -4.91
N SER A 30 -6.65 -13.00 -4.08
CA SER A 30 -6.81 -14.45 -4.27
C SER A 30 -7.60 -14.82 -5.53
N GLU A 31 -8.45 -13.92 -6.03
CA GLU A 31 -9.25 -14.13 -7.25
C GLU A 31 -8.43 -13.86 -8.53
N ILE A 32 -7.50 -12.91 -8.49
CA ILE A 32 -6.73 -12.53 -9.68
C ILE A 32 -5.36 -13.22 -9.79
N ASP A 33 -4.83 -13.77 -8.71
CA ASP A 33 -3.53 -14.43 -8.68
C ASP A 33 -3.54 -15.76 -9.40
N GLN A 34 -3.01 -15.82 -10.63
CA GLN A 34 -2.95 -17.04 -11.45
C GLN A 34 -1.98 -18.08 -10.88
N THR A 35 -1.08 -17.69 -9.98
CA THR A 35 -0.19 -18.63 -9.29
C THR A 35 -0.89 -19.34 -8.14
N HIS A 36 -2.05 -18.84 -7.69
CA HIS A 36 -2.81 -19.34 -6.55
C HIS A 36 -2.00 -19.38 -5.24
N GLU A 37 -1.07 -18.45 -5.06
CA GLU A 37 -0.31 -18.28 -3.82
C GLU A 37 -1.00 -17.34 -2.85
N SER A 38 -1.78 -16.40 -3.37
CA SER A 38 -2.62 -15.51 -2.58
C SER A 38 -3.87 -16.24 -2.13
N LEU A 39 -4.04 -16.41 -0.82
CA LEU A 39 -5.22 -17.05 -0.24
C LEU A 39 -6.16 -15.99 0.35
N PRO A 40 -7.49 -16.19 0.24
CA PRO A 40 -8.44 -15.31 0.92
C PRO A 40 -8.35 -15.49 2.43
N TYR A 41 -8.64 -14.45 3.19
CA TYR A 41 -8.80 -14.58 4.63
C TYR A 41 -10.02 -15.47 4.98
N LYS A 42 -9.91 -16.24 6.05
CA LYS A 42 -10.99 -17.12 6.51
C LYS A 42 -12.12 -16.34 7.18
N ASN A 43 -11.77 -15.25 7.84
CA ASN A 43 -12.71 -14.42 8.59
C ASN A 43 -12.13 -12.99 8.76
N ILE A 44 -12.90 -12.11 9.35
CA ILE A 44 -12.52 -10.70 9.54
C ILE A 44 -11.38 -10.54 10.55
N GLU A 45 -11.22 -11.47 11.50
CA GLU A 45 -10.12 -11.47 12.48
C GLU A 45 -8.75 -11.63 11.81
N ASP A 46 -8.67 -12.35 10.69
CA ASP A 46 -7.42 -12.46 9.93
C ASP A 46 -7.04 -11.10 9.32
N ALA A 47 -8.00 -10.36 8.77
CA ALA A 47 -7.79 -8.99 8.30
C ALA A 47 -7.39 -8.07 9.46
N HIS A 48 -8.06 -8.18 10.60
CA HIS A 48 -7.74 -7.42 11.80
C HIS A 48 -6.29 -7.66 12.26
N ARG A 49 -5.84 -8.91 12.34
CA ARG A 49 -4.45 -9.26 12.70
C ARG A 49 -3.45 -8.69 11.71
N TYR A 50 -3.73 -8.82 10.42
CA TYR A 50 -2.87 -8.26 9.38
C TYR A 50 -2.77 -6.74 9.49
N MET A 51 -3.88 -6.04 9.64
CA MET A 51 -3.87 -4.59 9.81
C MET A 51 -3.24 -4.16 11.12
N GLN A 52 -3.31 -4.97 12.20
CA GLN A 52 -2.57 -4.68 13.42
C GLN A 52 -1.06 -4.69 13.16
N LYS A 53 -0.57 -5.68 12.42
CA LYS A 53 0.84 -5.70 12.00
C LYS A 53 1.20 -4.48 11.16
N MET A 54 0.36 -4.06 10.22
CA MET A 54 0.63 -2.88 9.38
C MET A 54 0.67 -1.59 10.20
N LEU A 55 -0.15 -1.48 11.25
CA LEU A 55 -0.10 -0.35 12.20
C LEU A 55 1.19 -0.36 13.02
N ASP A 56 1.60 -1.52 13.51
CA ASP A 56 2.84 -1.67 14.28
C ASP A 56 4.06 -1.38 13.40
N ASP A 57 4.07 -1.87 12.16
CA ASP A 57 5.12 -1.57 11.18
C ASP A 57 5.17 -0.07 10.88
N ALA A 58 4.02 0.58 10.65
CA ALA A 58 3.97 2.02 10.43
C ALA A 58 4.54 2.79 11.63
N LYS A 59 4.22 2.39 12.85
CA LYS A 59 4.76 3.00 14.08
C LYS A 59 6.26 2.80 14.23
N ASN A 60 6.75 1.58 13.96
CA ASN A 60 8.14 1.18 14.20
C ASN A 60 9.08 1.63 13.08
N MET A 61 8.58 1.82 11.86
CA MET A 61 9.35 2.12 10.65
C MET A 61 9.03 3.51 10.10
N ASN A 62 8.68 4.45 10.97
CA ASN A 62 8.35 5.83 10.62
C ASN A 62 7.38 5.88 9.40
N GLY A 63 6.31 5.13 9.47
CA GLY A 63 5.31 5.02 8.41
C GLY A 63 4.04 5.82 8.72
N LYS A 64 3.11 5.80 7.77
CA LYS A 64 1.80 6.43 7.88
C LYS A 64 0.72 5.57 7.25
N ILE A 65 -0.50 5.76 7.75
CA ILE A 65 -1.72 5.32 7.08
C ILE A 65 -2.59 6.55 6.83
N PHE A 66 -2.94 6.77 5.56
CA PHE A 66 -3.89 7.82 5.19
C PHE A 66 -5.20 7.18 4.72
N VAL A 67 -6.30 7.86 4.99
CA VAL A 67 -7.64 7.48 4.53
C VAL A 67 -8.24 8.55 3.63
N SER A 68 -9.03 8.10 2.66
CA SER A 68 -9.93 8.96 1.89
C SER A 68 -11.30 8.90 2.52
N GLU A 69 -11.79 10.04 2.98
CA GLU A 69 -13.12 10.20 3.54
C GLU A 69 -14.00 10.96 2.57
N GLU A 70 -15.17 10.43 2.24
CA GLU A 70 -16.21 11.08 1.44
C GLU A 70 -17.52 11.08 2.22
N ASN A 71 -18.10 12.27 2.45
CA ASN A 71 -19.35 12.43 3.21
C ASN A 71 -19.34 11.77 4.61
N GLY A 72 -18.20 11.78 5.30
CA GLY A 72 -18.06 11.19 6.62
C GLY A 72 -17.83 9.67 6.62
N GLN A 73 -17.68 9.04 5.45
CA GLN A 73 -17.38 7.62 5.31
C GLN A 73 -15.98 7.38 4.74
N VAL A 74 -15.24 6.44 5.29
CA VAL A 74 -13.95 6.02 4.76
C VAL A 74 -14.19 5.16 3.52
N VAL A 75 -13.66 5.62 2.37
CA VAL A 75 -13.85 4.98 1.06
C VAL A 75 -12.57 4.36 0.49
N GLY A 76 -11.45 4.59 1.12
CA GLY A 76 -10.16 4.00 0.71
C GLY A 76 -9.06 4.34 1.69
N PHE A 77 -7.94 3.62 1.61
CA PHE A 77 -6.77 3.85 2.44
C PHE A 77 -5.48 3.53 1.70
N ILE A 78 -4.38 4.09 2.19
CA ILE A 78 -3.01 3.77 1.78
C ILE A 78 -2.14 3.61 3.03
N GLN A 79 -1.30 2.59 3.05
CA GLN A 79 -0.31 2.36 4.10
C GLN A 79 1.09 2.39 3.47
N GLY A 80 2.03 3.02 4.16
CA GLY A 80 3.43 2.98 3.78
C GLY A 80 4.35 3.13 4.98
N VAL A 81 5.58 2.64 4.81
CA VAL A 81 6.66 2.66 5.80
C VAL A 81 7.95 3.19 5.17
N ILE A 82 8.93 3.49 5.98
CA ILE A 82 10.26 3.92 5.52
C ILE A 82 11.25 2.81 5.85
N ILE A 83 11.98 2.37 4.82
CA ILE A 83 13.08 1.40 4.95
C ILE A 83 14.38 2.13 4.65
N GLU A 84 15.31 2.08 5.58
CA GLU A 84 16.63 2.72 5.44
C GLU A 84 17.71 1.65 5.43
N HIS A 85 18.56 1.68 4.40
CA HIS A 85 19.76 0.86 4.27
C HIS A 85 20.97 1.76 4.39
N LYS A 86 21.69 1.67 5.51
CA LYS A 86 22.92 2.41 5.76
C LYS A 86 24.13 1.58 5.34
N LYS A 87 25.19 2.26 4.93
CA LYS A 87 26.46 1.60 4.65
C LYS A 87 26.96 0.89 5.93
N GLY A 88 27.23 -0.40 5.84
CA GLY A 88 27.65 -1.27 6.93
C GLY A 88 26.53 -2.10 7.56
N ASP A 89 25.27 -1.89 7.21
CA ASP A 89 24.15 -2.71 7.69
C ASP A 89 24.22 -4.14 7.13
N ASP A 90 24.65 -4.29 5.87
CA ASP A 90 24.84 -5.57 5.18
C ASP A 90 26.01 -5.46 4.19
N GLU A 91 27.13 -6.12 4.51
CA GLU A 91 28.36 -6.07 3.70
C GLU A 91 28.14 -6.61 2.27
N ILE A 92 27.32 -7.63 2.11
CA ILE A 92 27.04 -8.22 0.78
C ILE A 92 26.15 -7.29 -0.04
N TYR A 93 25.15 -6.69 0.58
CA TYR A 93 24.30 -5.69 -0.06
C TYR A 93 25.11 -4.47 -0.50
N ASP A 94 26.02 -4.00 0.35
CA ASP A 94 26.90 -2.85 0.10
C ASP A 94 27.85 -3.03 -1.10
N LEU A 95 28.13 -4.28 -1.51
CA LEU A 95 28.93 -4.55 -2.71
C LEU A 95 28.23 -4.18 -4.02
N SER A 96 26.90 -4.17 -4.02
CA SER A 96 26.08 -4.02 -5.25
C SER A 96 25.07 -2.89 -5.17
N HIS A 97 24.85 -2.30 -3.99
CA HIS A 97 23.84 -1.27 -3.77
C HIS A 97 24.43 -0.05 -3.04
N THR A 98 23.87 1.11 -3.33
CA THR A 98 24.17 2.34 -2.58
C THR A 98 23.24 2.44 -1.36
N PRO A 99 23.68 3.10 -0.27
CA PRO A 99 22.79 3.43 0.84
C PRO A 99 21.53 4.14 0.33
N SER A 100 20.38 3.77 0.87
CA SER A 100 19.10 4.32 0.43
C SER A 100 18.16 4.55 1.61
N LYS A 101 17.24 5.48 1.42
CA LYS A 101 16.08 5.68 2.30
C LYS A 101 14.84 5.61 1.41
N ASP A 102 14.14 4.50 1.48
CA ASP A 102 13.07 4.17 0.57
C ASP A 102 11.71 4.26 1.26
N GLY A 103 10.77 4.99 0.65
CA GLY A 103 9.37 4.92 1.00
C GLY A 103 8.77 3.65 0.39
N TRP A 104 8.23 2.77 1.22
CA TRP A 104 7.63 1.51 0.78
C TRP A 104 6.12 1.54 0.95
N ILE A 105 5.36 1.51 -0.16
CA ILE A 105 3.90 1.41 -0.14
C ILE A 105 3.52 -0.06 0.00
N GLY A 106 2.93 -0.43 1.14
CA GLY A 106 2.50 -1.80 1.40
C GLY A 106 1.08 -2.09 0.91
N LEU A 107 0.17 -1.14 1.08
CA LEU A 107 -1.24 -1.30 0.74
C LEU A 107 -1.80 -0.02 0.12
N LEU A 108 -2.67 -0.19 -0.87
CA LEU A 108 -3.54 0.85 -1.42
C LEU A 108 -4.86 0.21 -1.84
N PHE A 109 -5.96 0.67 -1.28
CA PHE A 109 -7.30 0.20 -1.63
C PHE A 109 -8.29 1.36 -1.72
N VAL A 110 -9.20 1.27 -2.68
CA VAL A 110 -10.39 2.12 -2.80
C VAL A 110 -11.57 1.22 -3.07
N LYS A 111 -12.65 1.42 -2.32
CA LYS A 111 -13.90 0.67 -2.49
C LYS A 111 -14.33 0.68 -3.96
N PRO A 112 -14.78 -0.47 -4.52
CA PRO A 112 -15.11 -0.58 -5.94
C PRO A 112 -16.06 0.50 -6.44
N GLU A 113 -17.11 0.80 -5.67
CA GLU A 113 -18.13 1.82 -5.98
C GLU A 113 -17.61 3.26 -5.96
N CYS A 114 -16.45 3.49 -5.33
CA CYS A 114 -15.80 4.80 -5.24
C CYS A 114 -14.62 4.96 -6.22
N ARG A 115 -14.32 3.92 -7.02
CA ARG A 115 -13.25 3.98 -8.02
C ARG A 115 -13.60 4.98 -9.13
N GLY A 116 -12.59 5.55 -9.77
CA GLY A 116 -12.78 6.59 -10.78
C GLY A 116 -13.04 7.99 -10.21
N SER A 117 -13.29 8.14 -8.87
CA SER A 117 -13.46 9.45 -8.21
C SER A 117 -12.16 10.24 -8.03
N GLY A 118 -11.00 9.59 -8.28
CA GLY A 118 -9.66 10.17 -8.02
C GLY A 118 -9.11 9.86 -6.62
N ALA A 119 -9.88 9.15 -5.74
CA ALA A 119 -9.47 8.86 -4.37
C ALA A 119 -8.13 8.13 -4.28
N GLY A 120 -7.91 7.11 -5.12
CA GLY A 120 -6.65 6.36 -5.14
C GLY A 120 -5.45 7.22 -5.53
N ARG A 121 -5.63 8.12 -6.50
CA ARG A 121 -4.58 9.06 -6.91
C ARG A 121 -4.25 10.04 -5.79
N GLU A 122 -5.25 10.63 -5.16
CA GLU A 122 -5.05 11.57 -4.07
C GLU A 122 -4.37 10.93 -2.84
N LEU A 123 -4.75 9.67 -2.51
CA LEU A 123 -4.07 8.86 -1.49
C LEU A 123 -2.59 8.64 -1.85
N LEU A 124 -2.33 8.24 -3.10
CA LEU A 124 -0.96 8.02 -3.58
C LEU A 124 -0.14 9.31 -3.57
N ASP A 125 -0.69 10.42 -4.03
CA ASP A 125 -0.01 11.71 -4.02
C ASP A 125 0.28 12.16 -2.58
N LYS A 126 -0.65 11.99 -1.64
CA LYS A 126 -0.45 12.26 -0.21
C LYS A 126 0.69 11.44 0.40
N MET A 127 0.77 10.15 0.07
CA MET A 127 1.85 9.29 0.54
C MET A 127 3.20 9.68 -0.09
N LYS A 128 3.21 10.02 -1.37
CA LYS A 128 4.43 10.52 -2.05
C LYS A 128 4.94 11.81 -1.41
N ASP A 129 4.04 12.73 -1.06
CA ASP A 129 4.41 13.97 -0.37
C ASP A 129 4.97 13.69 1.04
N TYR A 130 4.38 12.73 1.76
CA TYR A 130 4.92 12.29 3.05
C TYR A 130 6.35 11.74 2.90
N PHE A 131 6.58 10.81 1.99
CA PHE A 131 7.91 10.24 1.77
C PHE A 131 8.95 11.28 1.32
N LYS A 132 8.55 12.26 0.51
CA LYS A 132 9.41 13.39 0.17
C LYS A 132 9.76 14.24 1.38
N SER A 133 8.80 14.51 2.27
CA SER A 133 9.05 15.29 3.49
C SER A 133 9.98 14.58 4.46
N GLU A 134 10.04 13.25 4.39
CA GLU A 134 10.94 12.39 5.14
C GLU A 134 12.30 12.18 4.42
N GLU A 135 12.55 12.88 3.32
CA GLU A 135 13.78 12.79 2.53
C GLU A 135 14.06 11.41 1.95
N CYS A 136 13.01 10.63 1.64
CA CYS A 136 13.17 9.37 0.92
C CYS A 136 13.74 9.61 -0.49
N THR A 137 14.72 8.79 -0.88
CA THR A 137 15.40 8.87 -2.18
C THR A 137 14.65 8.15 -3.28
N SER A 138 13.84 7.15 -2.92
CA SER A 138 12.95 6.44 -3.84
C SER A 138 11.63 6.04 -3.16
N ILE A 139 10.64 5.66 -3.97
CA ILE A 139 9.37 5.09 -3.51
C ILE A 139 9.19 3.76 -4.22
N ARG A 140 8.94 2.71 -3.45
CA ARG A 140 8.82 1.34 -3.94
C ARG A 140 7.47 0.74 -3.56
N LEU A 141 7.02 -0.21 -4.34
CA LEU A 141 5.86 -1.07 -4.07
C LEU A 141 6.00 -2.41 -4.78
N LEU A 142 5.27 -3.40 -4.31
CA LEU A 142 5.03 -4.65 -5.04
C LEU A 142 3.58 -4.67 -5.51
N VAL A 143 3.37 -5.20 -6.70
CA VAL A 143 2.06 -5.39 -7.30
C VAL A 143 2.02 -6.71 -8.04
N LEU A 144 0.94 -7.48 -7.87
CA LEU A 144 0.73 -8.68 -8.67
C LEU A 144 0.69 -8.30 -10.15
N SER A 145 1.44 -9.03 -10.99
CA SER A 145 1.48 -8.79 -12.45
C SER A 145 0.09 -8.89 -13.08
N ASP A 146 -0.76 -9.74 -12.54
CA ASP A 146 -2.14 -9.96 -12.97
C ASP A 146 -3.09 -8.80 -12.58
N ASN A 147 -2.67 -7.92 -11.67
CA ASN A 147 -3.39 -6.71 -11.32
C ASN A 147 -3.10 -5.59 -12.34
N VAL A 148 -3.46 -5.84 -13.60
CA VAL A 148 -3.19 -4.93 -14.73
C VAL A 148 -3.73 -3.51 -14.51
N HIS A 149 -4.83 -3.39 -13.75
CA HIS A 149 -5.39 -2.08 -13.41
C HIS A 149 -4.46 -1.29 -12.49
N ALA A 150 -4.00 -1.91 -11.40
CA ALA A 150 -3.08 -1.26 -10.45
C ALA A 150 -1.74 -0.94 -11.12
N VAL A 151 -1.18 -1.87 -11.90
CA VAL A 151 0.04 -1.64 -12.70
C VAL A 151 -0.12 -0.38 -13.56
N SER A 152 -1.23 -0.26 -14.31
CA SER A 152 -1.49 0.93 -15.14
C SER A 152 -1.60 2.23 -14.33
N VAL A 153 -2.20 2.18 -13.13
CA VAL A 153 -2.29 3.35 -12.23
C VAL A 153 -0.91 3.78 -11.77
N TYR A 154 -0.06 2.84 -11.36
CA TYR A 154 1.29 3.13 -10.90
C TYR A 154 2.18 3.66 -12.03
N GLU A 155 2.16 3.05 -13.21
CA GLU A 155 2.90 3.54 -14.38
C GLU A 155 2.50 4.97 -14.77
N LYS A 156 1.20 5.28 -14.78
CA LYS A 156 0.69 6.65 -15.01
C LYS A 156 1.08 7.64 -13.90
N SER A 157 1.41 7.13 -12.72
CA SER A 157 1.90 7.93 -11.58
C SER A 157 3.42 8.07 -11.54
N GLY A 158 4.13 7.56 -12.57
CA GLY A 158 5.58 7.69 -12.75
C GLY A 158 6.41 6.55 -12.17
N PHE A 159 5.79 5.45 -11.73
CA PHE A 159 6.54 4.25 -11.32
C PHE A 159 7.04 3.50 -12.55
N LEU A 160 8.25 2.98 -12.44
CA LEU A 160 8.86 2.11 -13.44
C LEU A 160 8.87 0.66 -12.93
N ARG A 161 8.71 -0.30 -13.85
CA ARG A 161 8.91 -1.71 -13.51
C ARG A 161 10.39 -1.93 -13.20
N HIS A 162 10.66 -2.63 -12.13
CA HIS A 162 12.03 -2.89 -11.68
C HIS A 162 12.35 -4.39 -11.66
N ASP A 163 11.60 -5.17 -10.88
CA ASP A 163 11.81 -6.60 -10.75
C ASP A 163 10.64 -7.40 -11.35
N LEU A 164 10.91 -8.60 -11.79
CA LEU A 164 9.92 -9.58 -12.24
C LEU A 164 10.12 -10.88 -11.47
N GLU A 165 9.16 -11.26 -10.64
CA GLU A 165 9.10 -12.57 -10.01
C GLU A 165 8.38 -13.56 -10.94
N MET A 166 8.97 -14.75 -11.11
CA MET A 166 8.41 -15.83 -11.91
C MET A 166 8.30 -17.09 -11.06
N VAL A 167 7.16 -17.77 -11.11
CA VAL A 167 6.89 -18.98 -10.31
C VAL A 167 6.72 -20.19 -11.23
N LEU A 168 7.43 -21.29 -10.93
CA LEU A 168 7.20 -22.61 -11.49
C LEU A 168 6.72 -23.53 -10.37
N LYS A 169 5.48 -24.00 -10.46
CA LYS A 169 5.00 -25.06 -9.52
C LYS A 169 5.46 -26.43 -9.99
N VAL A 170 6.00 -27.20 -9.08
CA VAL A 170 6.53 -28.57 -9.29
C VAL A 170 5.75 -29.59 -8.49
#